data_aa96a38a932b90c7013e32fe471c378d
#
_entry.id   aa96a38a932b90c7013e32fe471c378d
#
_cell.length_a   1.000
_cell.length_b   1.000
_cell.length_c   1.000
_cell.angle_alpha   90.00
_cell.angle_beta   90.00
_cell.angle_gamma   90.00
#
_symmetry.space_group_name_H-M   'P 1'
#
loop_
_entity.id
_entity.type
_entity.pdbx_description
1 polymer ?
#
loop_
_entity_poly.entity_id
_entity_poly.type
_entity_poly.pdbx_seq_one_letter_code
_entity_poly.pdbx_strand_id
1 'polypeptide(L)'
;MEWKKHGYCGIFDMATGTGKTLTALSGLWKLFTDNQERLAIIITCPYQHLVDQWVEDIETFGIRPIIGYSSSPQKNWKKNLEQAVRSFRLGVLNFFCFITTNASFVTKKIQEQVGLLGPDTVYVVDEAHNMGAEYYRRYLPENIGYRLALSATIDRYKDEAGTAALSDYFGERCITYSLKEAICSGMLTRYYYYPVLTYLDRDELDDYLAITAQIAQAVRKKKGKMVFSEYAKQLLMRRARIIAGAKGKIPELKRQMEPHINEKHLLIYCGSATVKEDEDDEFGKRQIDLVSEMLGNDLGMRVGRFTSREDARERVQVRDAFSSGDMLQALVAIKC
;
A
#
# COMPACT_ATOMS: atom_id res chain seq x y z
N MET A 1 7.04 -8.28 26.76
CA MET A 1 6.53 -7.72 25.50
C MET A 1 6.61 -6.21 25.60
N GLU A 2 7.40 -5.57 24.71
CA GLU A 2 7.65 -4.11 24.79
C GLU A 2 6.36 -3.28 24.68
N TRP A 3 5.45 -3.62 23.76
CA TRP A 3 4.18 -2.93 23.61
C TRP A 3 3.35 -2.87 24.93
N LYS A 4 3.38 -3.94 25.74
CA LYS A 4 2.76 -3.93 27.07
C LYS A 4 3.43 -2.95 28.03
N LYS A 5 4.78 -2.81 27.98
CA LYS A 5 5.52 -1.86 28.83
C LYS A 5 5.16 -0.41 28.53
N HIS A 6 4.74 -0.12 27.30
CA HIS A 6 4.26 1.19 26.86
C HIS A 6 2.72 1.33 26.98
N GLY A 7 2.08 0.57 27.86
CA GLY A 7 0.63 0.67 28.10
C GLY A 7 -0.22 0.27 26.89
N TYR A 8 0.30 -0.58 26.01
CA TYR A 8 -0.34 -1.01 24.77
C TYR A 8 -0.57 0.15 23.77
N CYS A 9 0.33 1.14 23.81
CA CYS A 9 0.46 2.16 22.77
C CYS A 9 1.84 2.05 22.13
N GLY A 10 1.93 1.93 20.79
CA GLY A 10 3.24 1.81 20.14
C GLY A 10 3.21 1.47 18.67
N ILE A 11 4.40 1.44 18.10
CA ILE A 11 4.66 1.21 16.68
C ILE A 11 5.49 -0.06 16.52
N PHE A 12 5.04 -0.95 15.63
CA PHE A 12 5.86 -2.07 15.13
C PHE A 12 6.41 -1.69 13.77
N ASP A 13 7.67 -1.24 13.77
CA ASP A 13 8.42 -0.87 12.58
C ASP A 13 9.17 -2.10 12.06
N MET A 14 8.50 -2.88 11.23
CA MET A 14 8.99 -4.19 10.77
C MET A 14 8.94 -4.26 9.24
N ALA A 15 9.98 -4.83 8.62
CA ALA A 15 10.03 -5.04 7.18
C ALA A 15 8.84 -5.87 6.66
N THR A 16 8.43 -5.63 5.42
CA THR A 16 7.35 -6.41 4.78
C THR A 16 7.76 -7.89 4.66
N GLY A 17 6.83 -8.81 4.88
CA GLY A 17 7.09 -10.25 4.83
C GLY A 17 7.72 -10.84 6.09
N THR A 18 7.88 -10.08 7.16
CA THR A 18 8.47 -10.55 8.44
C THR A 18 7.44 -10.98 9.49
N GLY A 19 6.18 -11.13 9.10
CA GLY A 19 5.12 -11.59 10.00
C GLY A 19 4.52 -10.48 10.89
N LYS A 20 4.47 -9.22 10.43
CA LYS A 20 3.84 -8.09 11.15
C LYS A 20 2.45 -8.42 11.66
N THR A 21 1.59 -8.98 10.80
CA THR A 21 0.20 -9.33 11.12
C THR A 21 0.12 -10.34 12.25
N LEU A 22 0.89 -11.44 12.17
CA LEU A 22 0.91 -12.47 13.20
C LEU A 22 1.49 -11.95 14.52
N THR A 23 2.50 -11.08 14.47
CA THR A 23 3.05 -10.42 15.65
C THR A 23 2.01 -9.51 16.31
N ALA A 24 1.26 -8.76 15.50
CA ALA A 24 0.16 -7.91 16.00
C ALA A 24 -0.96 -8.77 16.62
N LEU A 25 -1.42 -9.83 15.94
CA LEU A 25 -2.44 -10.74 16.46
C LEU A 25 -2.03 -11.39 17.79
N SER A 26 -0.77 -11.83 17.91
CA SER A 26 -0.24 -12.34 19.18
C SER A 26 -0.24 -11.28 20.27
N GLY A 27 0.07 -10.03 19.92
CA GLY A 27 -0.03 -8.88 20.81
C GLY A 27 -1.45 -8.56 21.26
N LEU A 28 -2.40 -8.62 20.32
CA LEU A 28 -3.82 -8.40 20.59
C LEU A 28 -4.40 -9.50 21.49
N TRP A 29 -4.00 -10.75 21.29
CA TRP A 29 -4.37 -11.84 22.19
C TRP A 29 -3.88 -11.57 23.62
N LYS A 30 -2.63 -11.13 23.77
CA LYS A 30 -2.08 -10.80 25.08
C LYS A 30 -2.82 -9.62 25.72
N LEU A 31 -3.15 -8.59 24.95
CA LEU A 31 -3.94 -7.45 25.42
C LEU A 31 -5.33 -7.90 25.88
N PHE A 32 -6.02 -8.73 25.08
CA PHE A 32 -7.33 -9.28 25.43
C PHE A 32 -7.30 -10.01 26.77
N THR A 33 -6.31 -10.88 26.98
CA THR A 33 -6.12 -11.61 28.24
C THR A 33 -5.82 -10.66 29.41
N ASP A 34 -4.94 -9.66 29.21
CA ASP A 34 -4.57 -8.73 30.26
C ASP A 34 -5.72 -7.74 30.59
N ASN A 35 -6.62 -7.49 29.63
CA ASN A 35 -7.82 -6.66 29.84
C ASN A 35 -9.07 -7.48 30.22
N GLN A 36 -8.87 -8.56 30.99
CA GLN A 36 -9.95 -9.40 31.55
C GLN A 36 -10.91 -9.94 30.49
N GLU A 37 -10.40 -10.32 29.32
CA GLU A 37 -11.16 -10.86 28.17
C GLU A 37 -12.24 -9.89 27.65
N ARG A 38 -12.00 -8.58 27.81
CA ARG A 38 -12.87 -7.54 27.27
C ARG A 38 -12.08 -6.65 26.33
N LEU A 39 -12.41 -6.68 25.00
CA LEU A 39 -11.70 -5.91 24.01
C LEU A 39 -12.53 -5.71 22.74
N ALA A 40 -12.65 -4.47 22.28
CA ALA A 40 -13.07 -4.15 20.93
C ALA A 40 -11.84 -3.90 20.04
N ILE A 41 -11.73 -4.57 18.91
CA ILE A 41 -10.61 -4.41 17.97
C ILE A 41 -11.11 -3.69 16.73
N ILE A 42 -10.48 -2.57 16.39
CA ILE A 42 -10.70 -1.81 15.17
C ILE A 42 -9.42 -1.84 14.34
N ILE A 43 -9.48 -2.41 13.15
CA ILE A 43 -8.32 -2.52 12.25
C ILE A 43 -8.58 -1.71 10.98
N THR A 44 -7.61 -0.91 10.56
CA THR A 44 -7.66 -0.19 9.29
C THR A 44 -6.47 -0.52 8.40
N CYS A 45 -6.76 -0.75 7.12
CA CYS A 45 -5.78 -1.03 6.08
C CYS A 45 -5.95 -0.03 4.92
N PRO A 46 -4.90 0.29 4.14
CA PRO A 46 -5.03 1.23 3.03
C PRO A 46 -5.88 0.68 1.87
N TYR A 47 -5.88 -0.63 1.64
CA TYR A 47 -6.50 -1.27 0.48
C TYR A 47 -7.35 -2.48 0.86
N GLN A 48 -8.34 -2.82 0.01
CA GLN A 48 -9.26 -3.94 0.24
C GLN A 48 -8.53 -5.29 0.31
N HIS A 49 -7.59 -5.56 -0.60
CA HIS A 49 -6.86 -6.81 -0.61
C HIS A 49 -6.03 -7.04 0.68
N LEU A 50 -5.57 -5.97 1.34
CA LEU A 50 -4.92 -6.09 2.65
C LEU A 50 -5.95 -6.39 3.76
N VAL A 51 -7.17 -5.84 3.65
CA VAL A 51 -8.26 -6.23 4.53
C VAL A 51 -8.55 -7.72 4.40
N ASP A 52 -8.62 -8.23 3.17
CA ASP A 52 -8.90 -9.65 2.90
C ASP A 52 -7.78 -10.56 3.46
N GLN A 53 -6.51 -10.19 3.30
CA GLN A 53 -5.38 -10.90 3.92
C GLN A 53 -5.47 -10.92 5.46
N TRP A 54 -5.79 -9.78 6.06
CA TRP A 54 -6.00 -9.71 7.51
C TRP A 54 -7.15 -10.61 7.97
N VAL A 55 -8.24 -10.68 7.21
CA VAL A 55 -9.38 -11.55 7.51
C VAL A 55 -8.96 -13.01 7.51
N GLU A 56 -8.21 -13.46 6.49
CA GLU A 56 -7.66 -14.81 6.42
C GLU A 56 -6.82 -15.13 7.69
N ASP A 57 -5.91 -14.24 8.07
CA ASP A 57 -5.09 -14.42 9.26
C ASP A 57 -5.93 -14.44 10.57
N ILE A 58 -6.89 -13.53 10.71
CA ILE A 58 -7.77 -13.42 11.89
C ILE A 58 -8.65 -14.67 12.05
N GLU A 59 -9.16 -15.21 10.94
CA GLU A 59 -10.00 -16.41 10.95
C GLU A 59 -9.22 -17.65 11.41
N THR A 60 -7.91 -17.73 11.22
CA THR A 60 -7.07 -18.82 11.76
C THR A 60 -7.05 -18.84 13.29
N PHE A 61 -7.32 -17.70 13.94
CA PHE A 61 -7.49 -17.59 15.39
C PHE A 61 -8.93 -17.85 15.85
N GLY A 62 -9.83 -18.29 14.97
CA GLY A 62 -11.22 -18.57 15.27
C GLY A 62 -12.11 -17.32 15.42
N ILE A 63 -11.61 -16.15 15.04
CA ILE A 63 -12.31 -14.88 15.12
C ILE A 63 -12.99 -14.58 13.77
N ARG A 64 -14.26 -14.19 13.80
CA ARG A 64 -15.01 -13.74 12.64
C ARG A 64 -15.18 -12.22 12.68
N PRO A 65 -14.39 -11.46 11.91
CA PRO A 65 -14.47 -10.01 11.94
C PRO A 65 -15.69 -9.48 11.17
N ILE A 66 -16.14 -8.29 11.57
CA ILE A 66 -17.06 -7.49 10.77
C ILE A 66 -16.22 -6.78 9.70
N ILE A 67 -16.53 -7.01 8.43
CA ILE A 67 -15.74 -6.50 7.30
C ILE A 67 -16.47 -5.30 6.68
N GLY A 68 -15.90 -4.09 6.83
CA GLY A 68 -16.60 -2.85 6.53
C GLY A 68 -15.95 -2.01 5.42
N TYR A 69 -16.23 -2.28 4.14
CA TYR A 69 -15.88 -1.38 3.02
C TYR A 69 -16.96 -1.39 1.92
N SER A 70 -16.83 -0.56 0.88
CA SER A 70 -17.91 -0.32 -0.11
C SER A 70 -18.37 -1.59 -0.85
N SER A 71 -17.42 -2.46 -1.22
CA SER A 71 -17.65 -3.75 -1.90
C SER A 71 -17.54 -4.96 -0.96
N SER A 72 -17.77 -4.75 0.34
CA SER A 72 -17.69 -5.82 1.34
C SER A 72 -18.57 -7.02 1.00
N PRO A 73 -18.08 -8.26 1.21
CA PRO A 73 -18.89 -9.46 1.07
C PRO A 73 -20.04 -9.51 2.10
N GLN A 74 -19.91 -8.80 3.22
CA GLN A 74 -20.94 -8.69 4.26
C GLN A 74 -21.89 -7.52 3.97
N LYS A 75 -22.97 -7.74 3.24
CA LYS A 75 -23.93 -6.68 2.83
C LYS A 75 -24.47 -5.82 3.99
N ASN A 76 -24.64 -6.41 5.17
CA ASN A 76 -25.24 -5.76 6.35
C ASN A 76 -24.17 -5.28 7.38
N TRP A 77 -22.90 -5.17 7.01
CA TRP A 77 -21.83 -4.86 7.95
C TRP A 77 -22.05 -3.59 8.78
N LYS A 78 -22.71 -2.57 8.21
CA LYS A 78 -23.00 -1.32 8.94
C LYS A 78 -23.94 -1.55 10.13
N LYS A 79 -24.98 -2.35 9.93
CA LYS A 79 -25.92 -2.73 10.99
C LYS A 79 -25.25 -3.66 12.01
N ASN A 80 -24.39 -4.57 11.54
CA ASN A 80 -23.64 -5.47 12.41
C ASN A 80 -22.67 -4.70 13.29
N LEU A 81 -21.97 -3.69 12.74
CA LEU A 81 -21.09 -2.81 13.51
C LEU A 81 -21.85 -2.03 14.57
N GLU A 82 -22.99 -1.42 14.21
CA GLU A 82 -23.82 -0.66 15.14
C GLU A 82 -24.32 -1.56 16.30
N GLN A 83 -24.78 -2.77 15.98
CA GLN A 83 -25.21 -3.74 16.97
C GLN A 83 -24.05 -4.20 17.87
N ALA A 84 -22.87 -4.50 17.30
CA ALA A 84 -21.69 -4.91 18.06
C ALA A 84 -21.24 -3.81 19.04
N VAL A 85 -21.14 -2.57 18.57
CA VAL A 85 -20.78 -1.42 19.39
C VAL A 85 -21.79 -1.22 20.53
N ARG A 86 -23.08 -1.27 20.23
CA ARG A 86 -24.14 -1.17 21.25
C ARG A 86 -24.05 -2.27 22.29
N SER A 87 -23.93 -3.54 21.86
CA SER A 87 -23.86 -4.70 22.77
C SER A 87 -22.57 -4.67 23.61
N PHE A 88 -21.46 -4.25 23.03
CA PHE A 88 -20.20 -4.08 23.76
C PHE A 88 -20.31 -3.01 24.86
N ARG A 89 -20.89 -1.86 24.55
CA ARG A 89 -21.08 -0.77 25.51
C ARG A 89 -22.01 -1.16 26.66
N LEU A 90 -23.02 -1.97 26.38
CA LEU A 90 -23.97 -2.47 27.40
C LEU A 90 -23.41 -3.65 28.20
N GLY A 91 -22.21 -4.13 27.92
CA GLY A 91 -21.61 -5.29 28.59
C GLY A 91 -22.23 -6.64 28.22
N VAL A 92 -23.07 -6.67 27.18
CA VAL A 92 -23.67 -7.92 26.65
C VAL A 92 -22.67 -8.70 25.80
N LEU A 93 -21.75 -7.98 25.15
CA LEU A 93 -20.67 -8.54 24.35
C LEU A 93 -19.32 -8.08 24.91
N ASN A 94 -18.42 -9.01 25.15
CA ASN A 94 -17.08 -8.68 25.67
C ASN A 94 -16.02 -8.54 24.58
N PHE A 95 -16.30 -9.00 23.37
CA PHE A 95 -15.32 -8.99 22.29
C PHE A 95 -16.01 -8.81 20.93
N PHE A 96 -15.43 -7.96 20.08
CA PHE A 96 -15.68 -7.96 18.66
C PHE A 96 -14.46 -7.43 17.89
N CYS A 97 -14.34 -7.81 16.64
CA CYS A 97 -13.35 -7.31 15.71
C CYS A 97 -14.03 -6.67 14.50
N PHE A 98 -13.65 -5.45 14.19
CA PHE A 98 -14.08 -4.72 12.99
C PHE A 98 -12.87 -4.35 12.16
N ILE A 99 -12.88 -4.69 10.88
CA ILE A 99 -11.82 -4.37 9.94
C ILE A 99 -12.36 -3.60 8.74
N THR A 100 -11.64 -2.57 8.32
CA THR A 100 -12.08 -1.67 7.25
C THR A 100 -10.90 -1.07 6.48
N THR A 101 -11.20 -0.39 5.37
CA THR A 101 -10.20 0.41 4.67
C THR A 101 -10.09 1.81 5.26
N ASN A 102 -8.92 2.46 5.12
CA ASN A 102 -8.72 3.86 5.55
C ASN A 102 -9.77 4.80 4.94
N ALA A 103 -10.12 4.61 3.66
CA ALA A 103 -11.13 5.40 2.98
C ALA A 103 -12.54 5.22 3.57
N SER A 104 -12.88 4.01 4.00
CA SER A 104 -14.16 3.74 4.67
C SER A 104 -14.17 4.23 6.11
N PHE A 105 -13.04 4.09 6.81
CA PHE A 105 -12.89 4.49 8.22
C PHE A 105 -13.25 5.96 8.47
N VAL A 106 -12.86 6.86 7.57
CA VAL A 106 -13.13 8.30 7.69
C VAL A 106 -14.58 8.69 7.39
N THR A 107 -15.43 7.74 7.03
CA THR A 107 -16.85 8.03 6.78
C THR A 107 -17.59 8.34 8.07
N LYS A 108 -18.53 9.29 8.00
CA LYS A 108 -19.31 9.76 9.15
C LYS A 108 -19.92 8.60 9.96
N LYS A 109 -20.50 7.60 9.29
CA LYS A 109 -21.13 6.46 9.98
C LYS A 109 -20.18 5.63 10.83
N ILE A 110 -18.96 5.36 10.33
CA ILE A 110 -17.96 4.61 11.11
C ILE A 110 -17.43 5.48 12.23
N GLN A 111 -17.12 6.75 11.97
CA GLN A 111 -16.64 7.68 12.99
C GLN A 111 -17.62 7.85 14.15
N GLU A 112 -18.94 7.93 13.87
CA GLU A 112 -19.99 7.93 14.90
C GLU A 112 -19.93 6.67 15.78
N GLN A 113 -19.74 5.48 15.20
CA GLN A 113 -19.65 4.23 15.96
C GLN A 113 -18.34 4.13 16.77
N VAL A 114 -17.22 4.51 16.17
CA VAL A 114 -15.91 4.53 16.86
C VAL A 114 -15.91 5.55 18.01
N GLY A 115 -16.54 6.70 17.81
CA GLY A 115 -16.69 7.72 18.86
C GLY A 115 -17.51 7.28 20.08
N LEU A 116 -18.31 6.23 19.95
CA LEU A 116 -19.07 5.63 21.06
C LEU A 116 -18.25 4.63 21.89
N LEU A 117 -17.09 4.18 21.38
CA LEU A 117 -16.22 3.24 22.08
C LEU A 117 -15.40 3.94 23.16
N GLY A 118 -14.73 3.17 24.01
CA GLY A 118 -14.00 3.66 25.17
C GLY A 118 -12.65 2.99 25.36
N PRO A 119 -12.09 3.03 26.58
CA PRO A 119 -10.73 2.58 26.89
C PRO A 119 -10.48 1.08 26.58
N ASP A 120 -11.52 0.23 26.63
CA ASP A 120 -11.40 -1.19 26.31
C ASP A 120 -11.34 -1.45 24.79
N THR A 121 -10.86 -0.50 24.02
CA THR A 121 -10.78 -0.57 22.58
C THR A 121 -9.35 -0.42 22.12
N VAL A 122 -8.92 -1.22 21.15
CA VAL A 122 -7.65 -1.07 20.46
C VAL A 122 -7.88 -0.62 19.01
N TYR A 123 -7.13 0.38 18.60
CA TYR A 123 -7.05 0.83 17.21
C TYR A 123 -5.74 0.37 16.58
N VAL A 124 -5.85 -0.49 15.59
CA VAL A 124 -4.72 -1.05 14.83
C VAL A 124 -4.71 -0.46 13.43
N VAL A 125 -3.59 0.05 13.01
CA VAL A 125 -3.42 0.63 11.67
C VAL A 125 -2.32 -0.11 10.94
N ASP A 126 -2.70 -0.79 9.86
CA ASP A 126 -1.72 -1.38 8.96
C ASP A 126 -1.27 -0.37 7.91
N GLU A 127 0.00 -0.47 7.48
CA GLU A 127 0.68 0.54 6.65
C GLU A 127 0.43 1.96 7.18
N ALA A 128 0.68 2.14 8.47
CA ALA A 128 0.32 3.30 9.26
C ALA A 128 0.86 4.63 8.71
N HIS A 129 1.94 4.60 7.92
CA HIS A 129 2.44 5.79 7.23
C HIS A 129 1.36 6.49 6.38
N ASN A 130 0.34 5.76 5.89
CA ASN A 130 -0.77 6.35 5.15
C ASN A 130 -1.65 7.26 6.01
N MET A 131 -1.85 6.92 7.30
CA MET A 131 -2.67 7.69 8.23
C MET A 131 -2.01 9.01 8.66
N GLY A 132 -0.71 9.18 8.45
CA GLY A 132 0.00 10.45 8.67
C GLY A 132 -0.35 11.55 7.66
N ALA A 133 -1.04 11.25 6.56
CA ALA A 133 -1.49 12.25 5.61
C ALA A 133 -2.45 13.25 6.27
N GLU A 134 -2.35 14.54 5.91
CA GLU A 134 -3.12 15.63 6.53
C GLU A 134 -4.63 15.37 6.59
N TYR A 135 -5.17 14.72 5.58
CA TYR A 135 -6.58 14.34 5.54
C TYR A 135 -6.91 13.28 6.58
N TYR A 136 -6.14 12.17 6.64
CA TYR A 136 -6.45 11.01 7.49
C TYR A 136 -6.18 11.24 8.96
N ARG A 137 -5.10 11.95 9.32
CA ARG A 137 -4.73 12.19 10.73
C ARG A 137 -5.80 12.92 11.56
N ARG A 138 -6.74 13.62 10.91
CA ARG A 138 -7.87 14.28 11.57
C ARG A 138 -8.90 13.32 12.12
N TYR A 139 -8.84 12.06 11.72
CA TYR A 139 -9.77 11.00 12.08
C TYR A 139 -9.16 9.99 13.06
N LEU A 140 -7.98 10.25 13.58
CA LEU A 140 -7.37 9.40 14.61
C LEU A 140 -8.20 9.52 15.91
N PRO A 141 -8.78 8.39 16.42
CA PRO A 141 -9.72 8.46 17.54
C PRO A 141 -9.01 8.69 18.88
N GLU A 142 -9.36 9.73 19.60
CA GLU A 142 -8.75 10.09 20.89
C GLU A 142 -9.34 9.31 22.08
N ASN A 143 -10.56 8.80 21.95
CA ASN A 143 -11.31 8.10 22.99
C ASN A 143 -10.90 6.62 23.21
N ILE A 144 -9.96 6.12 22.45
CA ILE A 144 -9.52 4.71 22.44
C ILE A 144 -8.30 4.53 23.35
N GLY A 145 -8.33 3.48 24.20
CA GLY A 145 -7.29 3.24 25.21
C GLY A 145 -5.99 2.68 24.65
N TYR A 146 -6.06 1.78 23.63
CA TYR A 146 -4.91 1.06 23.13
C TYR A 146 -4.69 1.36 21.64
N ARG A 147 -3.42 1.44 21.22
CA ARG A 147 -3.07 1.90 19.87
C ARG A 147 -1.88 1.10 19.35
N LEU A 148 -2.00 0.63 18.10
CA LEU A 148 -0.94 -0.11 17.44
C LEU A 148 -0.80 0.33 15.99
N ALA A 149 0.36 0.85 15.65
CA ALA A 149 0.74 1.14 14.27
C ALA A 149 1.65 0.03 13.74
N LEU A 150 1.38 -0.45 12.53
CA LEU A 150 2.21 -1.38 11.81
C LEU A 150 2.73 -0.71 10.55
N SER A 151 4.01 -0.71 10.33
CA SER A 151 4.61 -0.19 9.10
C SER A 151 5.99 -0.79 8.87
N ALA A 152 6.43 -0.87 7.62
CA ALA A 152 7.82 -1.13 7.26
C ALA A 152 8.63 0.18 7.13
N THR A 153 7.94 1.32 7.05
CA THR A 153 8.51 2.65 6.83
C THR A 153 7.60 3.69 7.47
N ILE A 154 7.66 3.80 8.79
CA ILE A 154 6.80 4.75 9.52
C ILE A 154 7.17 6.21 9.21
N ASP A 155 8.46 6.46 8.92
CA ASP A 155 8.96 7.77 8.56
C ASP A 155 8.50 8.14 7.14
N ARG A 156 7.72 9.20 7.03
CA ARG A 156 7.14 9.65 5.77
C ARG A 156 8.13 10.51 5.00
N TYR A 157 8.39 10.15 3.75
CA TYR A 157 9.32 10.90 2.92
C TYR A 157 8.83 12.36 2.71
N LYS A 158 9.65 13.33 3.11
CA LYS A 158 9.37 14.78 3.02
C LYS A 158 8.06 15.24 3.73
N ASP A 159 7.59 14.48 4.71
CA ASP A 159 6.41 14.83 5.51
C ASP A 159 6.70 14.62 7.01
N GLU A 160 7.55 15.49 7.56
CA GLU A 160 7.92 15.48 8.98
C GLU A 160 6.71 15.67 9.89
N ALA A 161 5.77 16.54 9.49
CA ALA A 161 4.55 16.79 10.28
C ALA A 161 3.64 15.55 10.33
N GLY A 162 3.56 14.78 9.24
CA GLY A 162 2.83 13.51 9.23
C GLY A 162 3.51 12.44 10.07
N THR A 163 4.85 12.36 10.04
CA THR A 163 5.63 11.45 10.87
C THR A 163 5.48 11.79 12.35
N ALA A 164 5.62 13.06 12.73
CA ALA A 164 5.43 13.52 14.10
C ALA A 164 4.03 13.17 14.63
N ALA A 165 2.97 13.45 13.85
CA ALA A 165 1.60 13.15 14.25
C ALA A 165 1.36 11.65 14.51
N LEU A 166 2.02 10.76 13.76
CA LEU A 166 1.94 9.32 14.02
C LEU A 166 2.65 8.93 15.30
N SER A 167 3.86 9.47 15.55
CA SER A 167 4.61 9.22 16.78
C SER A 167 3.89 9.79 18.02
N ASP A 168 3.31 10.98 17.91
CA ASP A 168 2.54 11.60 19.00
C ASP A 168 1.30 10.78 19.35
N TYR A 169 0.64 10.20 18.33
CA TYR A 169 -0.60 9.44 18.53
C TYR A 169 -0.35 8.00 18.97
N PHE A 170 0.56 7.28 18.33
CA PHE A 170 0.82 5.86 18.62
C PHE A 170 1.87 5.65 19.71
N GLY A 171 2.74 6.61 19.93
CA GLY A 171 3.85 6.49 20.89
C GLY A 171 5.14 5.96 20.25
N GLU A 172 5.95 5.29 21.05
CA GLU A 172 7.30 4.85 20.68
C GLU A 172 7.30 3.59 19.78
N ARG A 173 8.43 3.36 19.14
CA ARG A 173 8.69 2.11 18.39
C ARG A 173 8.97 0.98 19.39
N CYS A 174 7.98 0.13 19.61
CA CYS A 174 8.10 -1.02 20.51
C CYS A 174 8.86 -2.19 19.88
N ILE A 175 8.81 -2.30 18.54
CA ILE A 175 9.54 -3.32 17.78
C ILE A 175 10.16 -2.62 16.58
N THR A 176 11.44 -2.85 16.36
CA THR A 176 12.15 -2.49 15.12
C THR A 176 12.76 -3.77 14.56
N TYR A 177 12.39 -4.12 13.33
CA TYR A 177 12.93 -5.26 12.62
C TYR A 177 13.17 -4.90 11.17
N SER A 178 14.39 -4.45 10.90
CA SER A 178 14.77 -3.89 9.61
C SER A 178 14.87 -4.96 8.51
N LEU A 179 14.80 -4.52 7.25
CA LEU A 179 15.03 -5.38 6.09
C LEU A 179 16.40 -6.09 6.16
N LYS A 180 17.43 -5.37 6.63
CA LYS A 180 18.78 -5.94 6.80
C LYS A 180 18.80 -7.08 7.81
N GLU A 181 18.18 -6.88 8.97
CA GLU A 181 18.09 -7.92 10.01
C GLU A 181 17.30 -9.12 9.51
N ALA A 182 16.18 -8.90 8.82
CA ALA A 182 15.35 -9.96 8.27
C ALA A 182 16.09 -10.80 7.21
N ILE A 183 16.93 -10.18 6.39
CA ILE A 183 17.79 -10.88 5.43
C ILE A 183 18.92 -11.63 6.16
N CYS A 184 19.57 -11.00 7.14
CA CYS A 184 20.67 -11.63 7.87
C CYS A 184 20.19 -12.84 8.69
N SER A 185 18.96 -12.82 9.22
CA SER A 185 18.36 -13.93 9.94
C SER A 185 17.79 -15.03 9.04
N GLY A 186 17.83 -14.87 7.73
CA GLY A 186 17.25 -15.83 6.76
C GLY A 186 15.73 -15.80 6.65
N MET A 187 15.06 -14.85 7.31
CA MET A 187 13.61 -14.65 7.20
C MET A 187 13.21 -14.13 5.83
N LEU A 188 14.04 -13.30 5.23
CA LEU A 188 13.86 -12.77 3.86
C LEU A 188 15.02 -13.17 2.97
N THR A 189 14.71 -13.38 1.70
CA THR A 189 15.70 -13.75 0.68
C THR A 189 16.65 -12.58 0.40
N ARG A 190 17.92 -12.89 0.21
CA ARG A 190 18.90 -11.91 -0.30
C ARG A 190 18.53 -11.50 -1.71
N TYR A 191 18.74 -10.24 -2.05
CA TYR A 191 18.53 -9.71 -3.39
C TYR A 191 19.74 -8.87 -3.81
N TYR A 192 19.89 -8.70 -5.14
CA TYR A 192 20.85 -7.81 -5.75
C TYR A 192 20.10 -6.67 -6.43
N TYR A 193 20.60 -5.47 -6.30
CA TYR A 193 20.02 -4.29 -6.93
C TYR A 193 20.97 -3.77 -8.01
N TYR A 194 20.50 -3.78 -9.26
CA TYR A 194 21.27 -3.31 -10.42
C TYR A 194 20.57 -2.10 -11.04
N PRO A 195 21.03 -0.87 -10.75
CA PRO A 195 20.50 0.32 -11.43
C PRO A 195 20.95 0.33 -12.89
N VAL A 196 19.99 0.45 -13.79
CA VAL A 196 20.22 0.57 -15.23
C VAL A 196 19.87 1.98 -15.66
N LEU A 197 20.83 2.70 -16.25
CA LEU A 197 20.64 4.07 -16.70
C LEU A 197 20.08 4.08 -18.13
N THR A 198 19.02 4.85 -18.32
CA THR A 198 18.46 5.17 -19.63
C THR A 198 18.40 6.69 -19.78
N TYR A 199 18.54 7.16 -21.01
CA TYR A 199 18.55 8.58 -21.32
C TYR A 199 17.30 8.95 -22.11
N LEU A 200 16.84 10.18 -21.95
CA LEU A 200 15.85 10.79 -22.84
C LEU A 200 16.51 11.03 -24.20
N ASP A 201 15.79 10.81 -25.27
CA ASP A 201 16.23 11.25 -26.59
C ASP A 201 16.20 12.79 -26.67
N ARG A 202 16.62 13.35 -27.80
CA ARG A 202 16.75 14.80 -27.96
C ARG A 202 15.40 15.50 -27.82
N ASP A 203 14.37 14.98 -28.43
CA ASP A 203 13.04 15.60 -28.45
C ASP A 203 12.36 15.47 -27.08
N GLU A 204 12.50 14.32 -26.43
CA GLU A 204 12.05 14.09 -25.05
C GLU A 204 12.75 15.04 -24.06
N LEU A 205 14.05 15.28 -24.26
CA LEU A 205 14.81 16.17 -23.41
C LEU A 205 14.39 17.63 -23.61
N ASP A 206 14.19 18.07 -24.86
CA ASP A 206 13.71 19.40 -25.18
C ASP A 206 12.32 19.66 -24.60
N ASP A 207 11.40 18.72 -24.74
CA ASP A 207 10.07 18.75 -24.10
C ASP A 207 10.16 18.81 -22.56
N TYR A 208 11.03 18.01 -21.97
CA TYR A 208 11.24 17.99 -20.52
C TYR A 208 11.75 19.34 -20.01
N LEU A 209 12.71 19.95 -20.71
CA LEU A 209 13.28 21.23 -20.35
C LEU A 209 12.25 22.37 -20.54
N ALA A 210 11.48 22.36 -21.63
CA ALA A 210 10.43 23.33 -21.88
C ALA A 210 9.36 23.31 -20.78
N ILE A 211 8.87 22.13 -20.40
CA ILE A 211 7.91 21.98 -19.30
C ILE A 211 8.53 22.38 -17.96
N THR A 212 9.81 22.09 -17.74
CA THR A 212 10.52 22.50 -16.51
C THR A 212 10.58 24.02 -16.38
N ALA A 213 10.84 24.74 -17.47
CA ALA A 213 10.80 26.20 -17.51
C ALA A 213 9.39 26.74 -17.20
N GLN A 214 8.34 26.14 -17.77
CA GLN A 214 6.96 26.52 -17.47
C GLN A 214 6.59 26.29 -16.00
N ILE A 215 7.03 25.18 -15.40
CA ILE A 215 6.83 24.90 -13.97
C ILE A 215 7.50 25.99 -13.12
N ALA A 216 8.75 26.38 -13.45
CA ALA A 216 9.45 27.41 -12.72
C ALA A 216 8.70 28.76 -12.71
N GLN A 217 8.03 29.11 -13.81
CA GLN A 217 7.19 30.31 -13.92
C GLN A 217 5.84 30.18 -13.17
N ALA A 218 5.27 28.98 -13.13
CA ALA A 218 3.95 28.73 -12.54
C ALA A 218 3.97 28.54 -11.01
N VAL A 219 5.16 28.32 -10.42
CA VAL A 219 5.33 28.12 -8.96
C VAL A 219 5.49 29.47 -8.27
N ARG A 220 4.70 29.69 -7.22
CA ARG A 220 4.78 30.89 -6.38
C ARG A 220 5.29 30.54 -4.99
N LYS A 221 6.16 31.37 -4.43
CA LYS A 221 6.53 31.29 -3.01
C LYS A 221 5.52 32.10 -2.17
N LYS A 222 4.87 31.44 -1.21
CA LYS A 222 4.01 32.10 -0.22
C LYS A 222 4.46 31.67 1.17
N LYS A 223 4.85 32.65 2.01
CA LYS A 223 5.36 32.42 3.38
C LYS A 223 6.50 31.38 3.45
N GLY A 224 7.45 31.44 2.53
CA GLY A 224 8.61 30.51 2.50
C GLY A 224 8.31 29.11 1.94
N LYS A 225 7.05 28.76 1.68
CA LYS A 225 6.64 27.46 1.08
C LYS A 225 6.32 27.64 -0.40
N MET A 226 6.69 26.64 -1.21
CA MET A 226 6.29 26.58 -2.61
C MET A 226 4.82 26.19 -2.72
N VAL A 227 4.02 27.04 -3.36
CA VAL A 227 2.60 26.80 -3.62
C VAL A 227 2.42 26.48 -5.10
N PHE A 228 1.88 25.30 -5.37
CA PHE A 228 1.61 24.82 -6.72
C PHE A 228 0.14 25.10 -7.08
N SER A 229 -0.07 25.87 -8.16
CA SER A 229 -1.39 25.99 -8.77
C SER A 229 -1.83 24.67 -9.39
N GLU A 230 -3.13 24.50 -9.71
CA GLU A 230 -3.59 23.30 -10.44
C GLU A 230 -2.88 23.17 -11.80
N TYR A 231 -2.63 24.28 -12.47
CA TYR A 231 -1.83 24.30 -13.70
C TYR A 231 -0.40 23.79 -13.46
N ALA A 232 0.28 24.23 -12.39
CA ALA A 232 1.61 23.74 -12.05
C ALA A 232 1.62 22.23 -11.73
N LYS A 233 0.57 21.72 -11.09
CA LYS A 233 0.42 20.29 -10.84
C LYS A 233 0.26 19.48 -12.13
N GLN A 234 -0.54 20.00 -13.08
CA GLN A 234 -0.69 19.38 -14.42
C GLN A 234 0.64 19.32 -15.17
N LEU A 235 1.42 20.40 -15.13
CA LEU A 235 2.76 20.44 -15.73
C LEU A 235 3.71 19.43 -15.08
N LEU A 236 3.69 19.31 -13.76
CA LEU A 236 4.48 18.30 -13.04
C LEU A 236 4.10 16.87 -13.46
N MET A 237 2.80 16.59 -13.60
CA MET A 237 2.34 15.27 -14.09
C MET A 237 2.76 15.03 -15.54
N ARG A 238 2.65 16.05 -16.42
CA ARG A 238 3.10 15.94 -17.80
C ARG A 238 4.60 15.67 -17.89
N ARG A 239 5.42 16.38 -17.13
CA ARG A 239 6.87 16.15 -17.05
C ARG A 239 7.21 14.75 -16.55
N ALA A 240 6.51 14.26 -15.52
CA ALA A 240 6.71 12.91 -14.99
C ALA A 240 6.36 11.82 -16.03
N ARG A 241 5.37 12.06 -16.90
CA ARG A 241 5.02 11.14 -17.99
C ARG A 241 6.10 11.02 -19.06
N ILE A 242 6.84 12.09 -19.37
CA ILE A 242 7.99 12.01 -20.30
C ILE A 242 9.02 11.04 -19.73
N ILE A 243 9.41 11.21 -18.47
CA ILE A 243 10.36 10.29 -17.83
C ILE A 243 9.81 8.85 -17.78
N ALA A 244 8.54 8.69 -17.42
CA ALA A 244 7.92 7.37 -17.32
C ALA A 244 7.87 6.65 -18.66
N GLY A 245 7.54 7.39 -19.74
CA GLY A 245 7.41 6.87 -21.09
C GLY A 245 8.66 6.94 -21.97
N ALA A 246 9.84 7.25 -21.40
CA ALA A 246 11.07 7.41 -22.17
C ALA A 246 11.34 6.23 -23.10
N LYS A 247 11.50 6.52 -24.40
CA LYS A 247 11.64 5.54 -25.50
C LYS A 247 12.82 4.60 -25.27
N GLY A 248 13.93 5.12 -24.73
CA GLY A 248 15.13 4.32 -24.44
C GLY A 248 14.96 3.18 -23.43
N LYS A 249 13.86 3.17 -22.64
CA LYS A 249 13.62 2.13 -21.64
C LYS A 249 13.31 0.75 -22.23
N ILE A 250 12.56 0.69 -23.32
CA ILE A 250 12.13 -0.59 -23.90
C ILE A 250 13.27 -1.33 -24.57
N PRO A 251 14.10 -0.70 -25.42
CA PRO A 251 15.29 -1.35 -25.97
C PRO A 251 16.27 -1.79 -24.88
N GLU A 252 16.45 -0.98 -23.84
CA GLU A 252 17.32 -1.33 -22.74
C GLU A 252 16.77 -2.51 -21.92
N LEU A 253 15.46 -2.53 -21.64
CA LEU A 253 14.81 -3.67 -21.00
C LEU A 253 14.99 -4.95 -21.86
N LYS A 254 14.81 -4.86 -23.17
CA LYS A 254 15.04 -6.00 -24.08
C LYS A 254 16.45 -6.56 -23.92
N ARG A 255 17.47 -5.69 -23.95
CA ARG A 255 18.87 -6.06 -23.76
C ARG A 255 19.12 -6.74 -22.41
N GLN A 256 18.48 -6.26 -21.35
CA GLN A 256 18.58 -6.86 -20.02
C GLN A 256 17.87 -8.21 -19.93
N MET A 257 16.80 -8.42 -20.71
CA MET A 257 16.00 -9.64 -20.67
C MET A 257 16.56 -10.76 -21.56
N GLU A 258 17.35 -10.45 -22.59
CA GLU A 258 17.95 -11.44 -23.49
C GLU A 258 18.69 -12.60 -22.78
N PRO A 259 19.48 -12.37 -21.72
CA PRO A 259 20.11 -13.46 -20.97
C PRO A 259 19.12 -14.32 -20.16
N HIS A 260 17.91 -13.83 -19.93
CA HIS A 260 16.93 -14.40 -19.00
C HIS A 260 15.72 -15.05 -19.70
N ILE A 261 15.78 -15.25 -21.02
CA ILE A 261 14.66 -15.77 -21.83
C ILE A 261 14.14 -17.16 -21.40
N ASN A 262 14.99 -17.96 -20.76
CA ASN A 262 14.65 -19.29 -20.25
C ASN A 262 14.30 -19.27 -18.75
N GLU A 263 14.42 -18.16 -18.08
CA GLU A 263 14.12 -18.06 -16.66
C GLU A 263 12.61 -17.93 -16.42
N LYS A 264 12.20 -18.20 -15.18
CA LYS A 264 10.83 -18.15 -14.71
C LYS A 264 10.69 -17.13 -13.59
N HIS A 265 9.47 -16.76 -13.27
CA HIS A 265 9.12 -15.84 -12.17
C HIS A 265 9.70 -14.43 -12.34
N LEU A 266 9.69 -13.93 -13.58
CA LEU A 266 10.14 -12.58 -13.92
C LEU A 266 8.99 -11.59 -13.76
N LEU A 267 9.12 -10.66 -12.83
CA LEU A 267 8.11 -9.64 -12.60
C LEU A 267 8.58 -8.28 -13.11
N ILE A 268 7.87 -7.72 -14.07
CA ILE A 268 8.19 -6.45 -14.72
C ILE A 268 7.12 -5.42 -14.37
N TYR A 269 7.52 -4.34 -13.70
CA TYR A 269 6.62 -3.22 -13.41
C TYR A 269 6.76 -2.12 -14.45
N CYS A 270 5.64 -1.79 -15.11
CA CYS A 270 5.53 -0.70 -16.06
C CYS A 270 4.86 0.52 -15.42
N GLY A 271 5.20 1.70 -15.93
CA GLY A 271 4.44 2.91 -15.66
C GLY A 271 3.09 2.92 -16.40
N SER A 272 2.16 3.75 -15.96
CA SER A 272 0.89 4.00 -16.67
C SER A 272 1.04 4.96 -17.85
N ALA A 273 2.26 5.12 -18.36
CA ALA A 273 2.57 6.03 -19.44
C ALA A 273 2.28 5.41 -20.81
N THR A 274 1.98 6.27 -21.79
CA THR A 274 2.01 5.96 -23.22
C THR A 274 3.39 6.30 -23.77
N VAL A 275 3.86 5.50 -24.70
CA VAL A 275 5.12 5.69 -25.43
C VAL A 275 4.77 5.90 -26.90
N LYS A 276 5.31 6.92 -27.52
CA LYS A 276 5.20 7.15 -28.97
C LYS A 276 6.33 6.38 -29.65
N GLU A 277 5.99 5.54 -30.61
CA GLU A 277 6.99 4.76 -31.36
C GLU A 277 7.62 5.64 -32.43
N ASP A 278 6.80 6.49 -33.11
CA ASP A 278 7.22 7.41 -34.19
C ASP A 278 6.59 8.79 -34.00
N GLU A 279 7.09 9.81 -34.72
CA GLU A 279 6.54 11.17 -34.70
C GLU A 279 5.09 11.26 -35.20
N ASP A 280 4.68 10.33 -36.08
CA ASP A 280 3.33 10.24 -36.64
C ASP A 280 2.35 9.48 -35.71
N ASP A 281 2.82 8.90 -34.59
CA ASP A 281 1.97 8.21 -33.63
C ASP A 281 1.25 9.22 -32.72
N GLU A 282 0.06 9.64 -33.16
CA GLU A 282 -0.74 10.68 -32.48
C GLU A 282 -1.20 10.28 -31.08
N PHE A 283 -1.36 8.96 -30.82
CA PHE A 283 -1.93 8.44 -29.56
C PHE A 283 -0.94 7.66 -28.69
N GLY A 284 0.13 7.11 -29.25
CA GLY A 284 1.12 6.26 -28.58
C GLY A 284 0.53 4.96 -28.02
N LYS A 285 1.35 3.92 -27.95
CA LYS A 285 0.97 2.68 -27.26
C LYS A 285 1.27 2.75 -25.77
N ARG A 286 0.49 2.07 -24.96
CA ARG A 286 0.80 1.98 -23.53
C ARG A 286 2.09 1.17 -23.31
N GLN A 287 2.92 1.62 -22.40
CA GLN A 287 4.20 0.97 -22.09
C GLN A 287 4.04 -0.54 -21.78
N ILE A 288 2.96 -0.92 -21.07
CA ILE A 288 2.70 -2.34 -20.77
C ILE A 288 2.42 -3.16 -22.04
N ASP A 289 1.75 -2.59 -23.03
CA ASP A 289 1.45 -3.29 -24.27
C ASP A 289 2.74 -3.52 -25.06
N LEU A 290 3.58 -2.48 -25.21
CA LEU A 290 4.89 -2.58 -25.88
C LEU A 290 5.84 -3.56 -25.17
N VAL A 291 5.92 -3.50 -23.87
CA VAL A 291 6.76 -4.44 -23.09
C VAL A 291 6.25 -5.87 -23.24
N SER A 292 4.93 -6.10 -23.19
CA SER A 292 4.36 -7.43 -23.38
C SER A 292 4.59 -7.97 -24.80
N GLU A 293 4.46 -7.11 -25.82
CA GLU A 293 4.75 -7.44 -27.21
C GLU A 293 6.23 -7.77 -27.42
N MET A 294 7.12 -6.97 -26.88
CA MET A 294 8.58 -7.19 -26.97
C MET A 294 8.98 -8.51 -26.29
N LEU A 295 8.50 -8.79 -25.08
CA LEU A 295 8.82 -10.03 -24.38
C LEU A 295 8.24 -11.26 -25.07
N GLY A 296 6.98 -11.16 -25.55
CA GLY A 296 6.29 -12.26 -26.20
C GLY A 296 6.75 -12.51 -27.64
N ASN A 297 6.76 -11.48 -28.47
CA ASN A 297 7.01 -11.62 -29.90
C ASN A 297 8.50 -11.62 -30.22
N ASP A 298 9.30 -10.74 -29.63
CA ASP A 298 10.71 -10.63 -29.97
C ASP A 298 11.58 -11.66 -29.21
N LEU A 299 11.26 -11.90 -27.92
CA LEU A 299 12.03 -12.80 -27.07
C LEU A 299 11.39 -14.19 -26.88
N GLY A 300 10.19 -14.41 -27.43
CA GLY A 300 9.50 -15.71 -27.39
C GLY A 300 9.07 -16.17 -26.01
N MET A 301 8.93 -15.24 -25.05
CA MET A 301 8.59 -15.56 -23.66
C MET A 301 7.07 -15.73 -23.49
N ARG A 302 6.65 -16.57 -22.54
CA ARG A 302 5.26 -16.70 -22.14
C ARG A 302 4.93 -15.63 -21.10
N VAL A 303 4.17 -14.60 -21.51
CA VAL A 303 3.92 -13.37 -20.75
C VAL A 303 2.48 -13.26 -20.32
N GLY A 304 2.24 -13.01 -19.03
CA GLY A 304 0.96 -12.60 -18.47
C GLY A 304 0.92 -11.08 -18.20
N ARG A 305 -0.30 -10.52 -18.16
CA ARG A 305 -0.53 -9.12 -17.76
C ARG A 305 -1.28 -9.07 -16.44
N PHE A 306 -0.97 -8.06 -15.63
CA PHE A 306 -1.65 -7.82 -14.36
C PHE A 306 -1.93 -6.33 -14.21
N THR A 307 -3.16 -5.94 -14.52
CA THR A 307 -3.61 -4.54 -14.53
C THR A 307 -4.96 -4.37 -13.83
N SER A 308 -5.53 -3.19 -13.91
CA SER A 308 -6.91 -2.95 -13.43
C SER A 308 -8.00 -3.48 -14.39
N ARG A 309 -7.65 -3.98 -15.57
CA ARG A 309 -8.61 -4.46 -16.56
C ARG A 309 -9.08 -5.90 -16.32
N GLU A 310 -8.19 -6.72 -15.77
CA GLU A 310 -8.51 -8.11 -15.42
C GLU A 310 -9.46 -8.13 -14.22
N ASP A 311 -10.49 -8.98 -14.32
CA ASP A 311 -11.40 -9.20 -13.21
C ASP A 311 -10.74 -10.02 -12.07
N ALA A 312 -11.45 -10.21 -10.96
CA ALA A 312 -10.89 -10.90 -9.79
C ALA A 312 -10.54 -12.37 -10.09
N ARG A 313 -11.30 -13.05 -10.99
CA ARG A 313 -11.04 -14.46 -11.36
C ARG A 313 -9.84 -14.56 -12.30
N GLU A 314 -9.78 -13.69 -13.29
CA GLU A 314 -8.65 -13.62 -14.22
C GLU A 314 -7.34 -13.35 -13.48
N ARG A 315 -7.36 -12.44 -12.50
CA ARG A 315 -6.17 -12.15 -11.67
C ARG A 315 -5.68 -13.35 -10.88
N VAL A 316 -6.61 -14.16 -10.33
CA VAL A 316 -6.24 -15.39 -9.63
C VAL A 316 -5.62 -16.38 -10.61
N GLN A 317 -6.22 -16.59 -11.80
CA GLN A 317 -5.69 -17.48 -12.80
C GLN A 317 -4.29 -17.08 -13.31
N VAL A 318 -4.09 -15.79 -13.57
CA VAL A 318 -2.77 -15.26 -14.01
C VAL A 318 -1.73 -15.41 -12.89
N ARG A 319 -2.09 -15.15 -11.63
CA ARG A 319 -1.21 -15.34 -10.49
C ARG A 319 -0.81 -16.81 -10.34
N ASP A 320 -1.76 -17.72 -10.40
CA ASP A 320 -1.51 -19.16 -10.22
C ASP A 320 -0.66 -19.73 -11.39
N ALA A 321 -0.94 -19.30 -12.62
CA ALA A 321 -0.13 -19.64 -13.79
C ALA A 321 1.30 -19.11 -13.72
N PHE A 322 1.50 -17.91 -13.15
CA PHE A 322 2.81 -17.33 -12.91
C PHE A 322 3.54 -18.02 -11.76
N SER A 323 2.83 -18.35 -10.68
CA SER A 323 3.42 -19.02 -9.50
C SER A 323 3.91 -20.43 -9.83
N SER A 324 3.26 -21.16 -10.76
CA SER A 324 3.74 -22.45 -11.24
C SER A 324 4.99 -22.32 -12.12
N GLY A 325 5.13 -21.21 -12.84
CA GLY A 325 6.20 -20.94 -13.80
C GLY A 325 6.16 -21.81 -15.07
N ASP A 326 5.17 -22.69 -15.21
CA ASP A 326 5.07 -23.60 -16.36
C ASP A 326 4.26 -22.98 -17.51
N MET A 327 3.21 -22.25 -17.18
CA MET A 327 2.38 -21.56 -18.16
C MET A 327 2.86 -20.15 -18.47
N LEU A 328 3.34 -19.42 -17.48
CA LEU A 328 3.87 -18.05 -17.62
C LEU A 328 5.28 -17.95 -17.05
N GLN A 329 6.19 -17.33 -17.81
CA GLN A 329 7.56 -17.04 -17.40
C GLN A 329 7.66 -15.64 -16.79
N ALA A 330 6.98 -14.68 -17.43
CA ALA A 330 7.01 -13.28 -17.05
C ALA A 330 5.61 -12.74 -16.77
N LEU A 331 5.52 -11.86 -15.79
CA LEU A 331 4.32 -11.11 -15.46
C LEU A 331 4.60 -9.62 -15.60
N VAL A 332 3.87 -8.95 -16.48
CA VAL A 332 3.97 -7.51 -16.69
C VAL A 332 2.82 -6.82 -15.95
N ALA A 333 3.15 -5.95 -15.01
CA ALA A 333 2.18 -5.32 -14.12
C ALA A 333 2.26 -3.79 -14.16
N ILE A 334 1.14 -3.14 -13.92
CA ILE A 334 1.08 -1.70 -13.61
C ILE A 334 0.71 -1.56 -12.14
N LYS A 335 1.40 -0.69 -11.42
CA LYS A 335 1.02 -0.34 -10.05
C LYS A 335 -0.34 0.34 -10.09
N CYS A 336 -1.36 -0.34 -9.56
CA CYS A 336 -2.73 0.14 -9.46
C CYS A 336 -2.94 0.94 -8.19
#